data_e845767f6fc6c8b3c24db497b00b75f6
#
_entry.id   e845767f6fc6c8b3c24db497b00b75f6
#
_cell.length_a   1.000
_cell.length_b   1.000
_cell.length_c   1.000
_cell.angle_alpha   90.00
_cell.angle_beta   90.00
_cell.angle_gamma   90.00
#
_symmetry.space_group_name_H-M   'P 1'
#
loop_
_entity.id
_entity.type
_entity.pdbx_description
1 polymer ?
#
loop_
_entity_poly.entity_id
_entity_poly.type
_entity_poly.pdbx_seq_one_letter_code
_entity_poly.pdbx_strand_id
1 'polypeptide(L)'
;IFFVMQRSKQLDDVLNNPVLPTVQKRLIIKEVFNKSSNTTERLFDLLSKNNREGILDIVAQKYLELYDKYQGKITATVTTAVPLGKALEKKVLQKAAELSPLKIELKNTVDSKIKGGFILRVGDLQYNASISERIEILKRELITS
;
A
#
# COMPACT_ATOMS: atom_id res chain seq x y z
N ILE A 1 2.61 -9.14 -11.71
CA ILE A 1 2.92 -7.78 -12.17
C ILE A 1 3.51 -6.97 -11.02
N PHE A 2 2.76 -6.62 -9.98
CA PHE A 2 3.19 -5.75 -8.88
C PHE A 2 4.57 -6.10 -8.29
N PHE A 3 4.81 -7.37 -7.91
CA PHE A 3 6.10 -7.80 -7.36
C PHE A 3 7.26 -7.71 -8.35
N VAL A 4 7.01 -7.90 -9.64
CA VAL A 4 8.04 -7.77 -10.67
C VAL A 4 8.42 -6.31 -10.86
N MET A 5 7.44 -5.41 -10.92
CA MET A 5 7.65 -3.97 -11.01
C MET A 5 8.45 -3.43 -9.81
N GLN A 6 8.09 -3.83 -8.58
CA GLN A 6 8.81 -3.41 -7.38
C GLN A 6 10.27 -3.89 -7.30
N ARG A 7 10.58 -5.03 -7.91
CA ARG A 7 11.94 -5.59 -7.90
C ARG A 7 12.82 -5.08 -9.04
N SER A 8 12.24 -4.55 -10.10
CA SER A 8 12.97 -4.12 -11.29
C SER A 8 12.78 -2.62 -11.52
N LYS A 9 13.65 -1.83 -10.88
CA LYS A 9 13.71 -0.39 -11.15
C LYS A 9 14.00 -0.10 -12.63
N GLN A 10 14.78 -0.95 -13.29
CA GLN A 10 15.08 -0.82 -14.72
C GLN A 10 13.81 -0.91 -15.57
N LEU A 11 12.87 -1.79 -15.23
CA LEU A 11 11.60 -1.90 -15.95
C LEU A 11 10.76 -0.64 -15.76
N ASP A 12 10.71 -0.12 -14.55
CA ASP A 12 10.01 1.12 -14.23
C ASP A 12 10.60 2.31 -15.01
N ASP A 13 11.93 2.47 -15.00
CA ASP A 13 12.65 3.50 -15.73
C ASP A 13 12.37 3.42 -17.25
N VAL A 14 12.34 2.21 -17.83
CA VAL A 14 12.03 1.98 -19.25
C VAL A 14 10.59 2.37 -19.59
N LEU A 15 9.62 1.99 -18.76
CA LEU A 15 8.22 2.29 -19.01
C LEU A 15 7.90 3.78 -18.86
N ASN A 16 8.60 4.46 -17.95
CA ASN A 16 8.46 5.90 -17.72
C ASN A 16 9.31 6.76 -18.69
N ASN A 17 10.19 6.16 -19.49
CA ASN A 17 11.04 6.91 -20.42
C ASN A 17 10.21 7.51 -21.58
N PRO A 18 10.14 8.84 -21.74
CA PRO A 18 9.36 9.48 -22.79
C PRO A 18 9.98 9.33 -24.19
N VAL A 19 11.26 8.99 -24.27
CA VAL A 19 11.98 8.83 -25.56
C VAL A 19 11.68 7.49 -26.23
N LEU A 20 11.33 6.47 -25.45
CA LEU A 20 11.03 5.14 -25.97
C LEU A 20 9.65 5.10 -26.62
N PRO A 21 9.56 4.63 -27.89
CA PRO A 21 8.27 4.46 -28.56
C PRO A 21 7.38 3.46 -27.81
N THR A 22 6.08 3.75 -27.78
CA THR A 22 5.02 2.88 -27.17
C THR A 22 5.08 1.44 -27.66
N VAL A 23 5.39 1.25 -28.95
CA VAL A 23 5.50 -0.10 -29.54
C VAL A 23 6.61 -0.91 -28.86
N GLN A 24 7.75 -0.30 -28.57
CA GLN A 24 8.86 -0.98 -27.90
C GLN A 24 8.52 -1.28 -26.43
N LYS A 25 7.91 -0.34 -25.71
CA LYS A 25 7.41 -0.56 -24.33
C LYS A 25 6.46 -1.72 -24.28
N ARG A 26 5.51 -1.79 -25.21
CA ARG A 26 4.55 -2.89 -25.32
C ARG A 26 5.22 -4.25 -25.54
N LEU A 27 6.24 -4.33 -26.39
CA LEU A 27 6.99 -5.56 -26.62
C LEU A 27 7.72 -6.00 -25.35
N ILE A 28 8.34 -5.07 -24.63
CA ILE A 28 9.03 -5.36 -23.36
C ILE A 28 8.03 -5.88 -22.33
N ILE A 29 6.87 -5.24 -22.16
CA ILE A 29 5.82 -5.71 -21.25
C ILE A 29 5.39 -7.15 -21.61
N LYS A 30 5.14 -7.44 -22.89
CA LYS A 30 4.73 -8.78 -23.33
C LYS A 30 5.78 -9.83 -23.09
N GLU A 31 7.06 -9.49 -23.26
CA GLU A 31 8.17 -10.42 -23.01
C GLU A 31 8.37 -10.70 -21.53
N VAL A 32 8.34 -9.66 -20.69
CA VAL A 32 8.48 -9.78 -19.25
C VAL A 32 7.29 -10.53 -18.62
N PHE A 33 6.08 -10.31 -19.14
CA PHE A 33 4.84 -10.91 -18.63
C PHE A 33 4.25 -11.95 -19.60
N ASN A 34 5.08 -12.76 -20.23
CA ASN A 34 4.71 -13.74 -21.27
C ASN A 34 3.71 -14.83 -20.80
N LYS A 35 3.56 -15.03 -19.49
CA LYS A 35 2.61 -15.96 -18.88
C LYS A 35 1.34 -15.26 -18.35
N SER A 36 1.01 -14.10 -18.88
CA SER A 36 -0.17 -13.36 -18.44
C SER A 36 -1.47 -13.95 -19.01
N SER A 37 -2.59 -13.71 -18.29
CA SER A 37 -3.91 -14.07 -18.79
C SER A 37 -4.34 -13.13 -19.92
N ASN A 38 -5.30 -13.57 -20.74
CA ASN A 38 -5.88 -12.75 -21.82
C ASN A 38 -6.43 -11.39 -21.32
N THR A 39 -7.01 -11.37 -20.11
CA THR A 39 -7.48 -10.13 -19.47
C THR A 39 -6.33 -9.18 -19.16
N THR A 40 -5.22 -9.70 -18.70
CA THR A 40 -4.00 -8.92 -18.41
C THR A 40 -3.38 -8.36 -19.69
N GLU A 41 -3.36 -9.13 -20.77
CA GLU A 41 -2.87 -8.67 -22.07
C GLU A 41 -3.72 -7.51 -22.63
N ARG A 42 -5.05 -7.61 -22.50
CA ARG A 42 -5.96 -6.51 -22.85
C ARG A 42 -5.71 -5.24 -22.02
N LEU A 43 -5.37 -5.38 -20.75
CA LEU A 43 -4.95 -4.26 -19.92
C LEU A 43 -3.67 -3.61 -20.45
N PHE A 44 -2.66 -4.41 -20.81
CA PHE A 44 -1.42 -3.89 -21.41
C PHE A 44 -1.68 -3.15 -22.73
N ASP A 45 -2.53 -3.73 -23.58
CA ASP A 45 -2.93 -3.10 -24.84
C ASP A 45 -3.66 -1.77 -24.61
N LEU A 46 -4.53 -1.71 -23.60
CA LEU A 46 -5.25 -0.49 -23.23
C LEU A 46 -4.30 0.60 -22.72
N LEU A 47 -3.36 0.25 -21.84
CA LEU A 47 -2.36 1.19 -21.32
C LEU A 47 -1.47 1.73 -22.43
N SER A 48 -1.00 0.84 -23.33
CA SER A 48 -0.16 1.23 -24.46
C SER A 48 -0.90 2.12 -25.44
N LYS A 49 -2.17 1.81 -25.74
CA LYS A 49 -3.00 2.65 -26.62
C LYS A 49 -3.16 4.08 -26.11
N ASN A 50 -3.15 4.26 -24.80
CA ASN A 50 -3.29 5.55 -24.14
C ASN A 50 -1.94 6.19 -23.75
N ASN A 51 -0.80 5.60 -24.10
CA ASN A 51 0.54 6.03 -23.67
C ASN A 51 0.70 6.13 -22.15
N ARG A 52 0.13 5.16 -21.41
CA ARG A 52 0.09 5.16 -19.94
C ARG A 52 0.77 3.93 -19.32
N GLU A 53 1.77 3.36 -19.98
CA GLU A 53 2.48 2.17 -19.48
C GLU A 53 3.19 2.43 -18.15
N GLY A 54 3.65 3.67 -17.91
CA GLY A 54 4.31 4.06 -16.68
C GLY A 54 3.46 3.99 -15.41
N ILE A 55 2.12 3.88 -15.50
CA ILE A 55 1.25 3.69 -14.33
C ILE A 55 0.90 2.24 -14.05
N LEU A 56 1.56 1.28 -14.70
CA LEU A 56 1.26 -0.15 -14.58
C LEU A 56 1.44 -0.67 -13.14
N ASP A 57 2.43 -0.17 -12.42
CA ASP A 57 2.67 -0.47 -11.01
C ASP A 57 1.51 -0.03 -10.12
N ILE A 58 1.04 1.23 -10.30
CA ILE A 58 -0.08 1.81 -9.57
C ILE A 58 -1.37 1.04 -9.84
N VAL A 59 -1.63 0.70 -11.12
CA VAL A 59 -2.80 -0.11 -11.51
C VAL A 59 -2.75 -1.49 -10.85
N ALA A 60 -1.58 -2.14 -10.86
CA ALA A 60 -1.40 -3.44 -10.23
C ALA A 60 -1.60 -3.39 -8.71
N GLN A 61 -1.10 -2.35 -8.04
CA GLN A 61 -1.32 -2.12 -6.61
C GLN A 61 -2.81 -1.92 -6.30
N LYS A 62 -3.49 -1.06 -7.04
CA LYS A 62 -4.94 -0.81 -6.85
C LYS A 62 -5.79 -2.04 -7.11
N TYR A 63 -5.42 -2.85 -8.08
CA TYR A 63 -6.10 -4.12 -8.31
C TYR A 63 -6.00 -5.05 -7.09
N LEU A 64 -4.82 -5.18 -6.46
CA LEU A 64 -4.64 -5.99 -5.26
C LEU A 64 -5.48 -5.47 -4.09
N GLU A 65 -5.50 -4.16 -3.86
CA GLU A 65 -6.33 -3.54 -2.82
C GLU A 65 -7.83 -3.83 -3.03
N LEU A 66 -8.31 -3.72 -4.27
CA LEU A 66 -9.71 -4.03 -4.62
C LEU A 66 -10.02 -5.51 -4.49
N TYR A 67 -9.09 -6.37 -4.88
CA TYR A 67 -9.25 -7.82 -4.77
C TYR A 67 -9.32 -8.27 -3.32
N ASP A 68 -8.49 -7.72 -2.45
CA ASP A 68 -8.53 -7.98 -1.01
C ASP A 68 -9.88 -7.54 -0.40
N LYS A 69 -10.36 -6.33 -0.76
CA LYS A 69 -11.70 -5.86 -0.37
C LYS A 69 -12.81 -6.80 -0.86
N TYR A 70 -12.72 -7.26 -2.11
CA TYR A 70 -13.69 -8.22 -2.68
C TYR A 70 -13.69 -9.54 -1.91
N GLN A 71 -12.53 -10.01 -1.44
CA GLN A 71 -12.41 -11.20 -0.59
C GLN A 71 -12.85 -10.95 0.87
N GLY A 72 -13.32 -9.77 1.21
CA GLY A 72 -13.67 -9.41 2.59
C GLY A 72 -12.46 -9.27 3.51
N LYS A 73 -11.28 -9.05 2.96
CA LYS A 73 -10.05 -8.79 3.69
C LYS A 73 -9.70 -7.31 3.63
N ILE A 74 -9.12 -6.80 4.69
CA ILE A 74 -8.55 -5.46 4.72
C ILE A 74 -7.17 -5.50 5.36
N THR A 75 -6.18 -4.91 4.71
CA THR A 75 -4.84 -4.77 5.28
C THR A 75 -4.82 -3.58 6.22
N ALA A 76 -4.52 -3.83 7.49
CA ALA A 76 -4.29 -2.80 8.48
C ALA A 76 -2.77 -2.60 8.67
N THR A 77 -2.28 -1.41 8.39
CA THR A 77 -0.88 -1.06 8.62
C THR A 77 -0.73 -0.51 10.04
N VAL A 78 0.15 -1.12 10.80
CA VAL A 78 0.51 -0.69 12.16
C VAL A 78 1.93 -0.16 12.15
N THR A 79 2.10 1.11 12.47
CA THR A 79 3.43 1.71 12.62
C THR A 79 3.77 1.81 14.10
N THR A 80 4.92 1.25 14.48
CA THR A 80 5.40 1.17 15.88
C THR A 80 6.86 1.57 15.97
N ALA A 81 7.30 2.02 17.16
CA ALA A 81 8.71 2.33 17.42
C ALA A 81 9.62 1.08 17.47
N VAL A 82 9.06 -0.05 17.85
CA VAL A 82 9.73 -1.35 17.99
C VAL A 82 8.87 -2.46 17.35
N PRO A 83 9.43 -3.61 17.01
CA PRO A 83 8.65 -4.73 16.46
C PRO A 83 7.46 -5.09 17.34
N LEU A 84 6.36 -5.46 16.69
CA LEU A 84 5.08 -5.72 17.36
C LEU A 84 5.17 -6.93 18.29
N GLY A 85 5.01 -6.71 19.58
CA GLY A 85 4.92 -7.79 20.57
C GLY A 85 3.48 -8.34 20.68
N LYS A 86 3.31 -9.61 21.07
CA LYS A 86 2.00 -10.30 21.16
C LYS A 86 0.93 -9.52 21.95
N ALA A 87 1.33 -8.81 23.02
CA ALA A 87 0.40 -8.03 23.83
C ALA A 87 -0.12 -6.79 23.11
N LEU A 88 0.74 -6.12 22.35
CA LEU A 88 0.37 -4.95 21.54
C LEU A 88 -0.43 -5.36 20.32
N GLU A 89 -0.08 -6.48 19.70
CA GLU A 89 -0.82 -7.07 18.56
C GLU A 89 -2.29 -7.31 18.90
N LYS A 90 -2.59 -7.89 20.07
CA LYS A 90 -3.97 -8.08 20.51
C LYS A 90 -4.74 -6.76 20.66
N LYS A 91 -4.11 -5.72 21.24
CA LYS A 91 -4.73 -4.39 21.37
C LYS A 91 -5.00 -3.74 20.02
N VAL A 92 -4.04 -3.88 19.10
CA VAL A 92 -4.17 -3.35 17.73
C VAL A 92 -5.28 -4.07 16.99
N LEU A 93 -5.37 -5.41 17.08
CA LEU A 93 -6.44 -6.19 16.45
C LEU A 93 -7.82 -5.82 16.99
N GLN A 94 -7.96 -5.61 18.30
CA GLN A 94 -9.21 -5.14 18.91
C GLN A 94 -9.62 -3.78 18.34
N LYS A 95 -8.70 -2.82 18.29
CA LYS A 95 -8.98 -1.50 17.72
C LYS A 95 -9.26 -1.55 16.23
N ALA A 96 -8.56 -2.38 15.48
CA ALA A 96 -8.80 -2.57 14.06
C ALA A 96 -10.20 -3.18 13.81
N ALA A 97 -10.65 -4.14 14.62
CA ALA A 97 -11.97 -4.72 14.53
C ALA A 97 -13.12 -3.71 14.83
N GLU A 98 -12.87 -2.71 15.67
CA GLU A 98 -13.81 -1.59 15.89
C GLU A 98 -13.94 -0.69 14.62
N LEU A 99 -12.86 -0.60 13.82
CA LEU A 99 -12.82 0.26 12.63
C LEU A 99 -13.35 -0.43 11.37
N SER A 100 -13.30 -1.74 11.31
CA SER A 100 -13.76 -2.50 10.14
C SER A 100 -14.29 -3.88 10.52
N PRO A 101 -15.47 -4.29 9.99
CA PRO A 101 -16.03 -5.62 10.19
C PRO A 101 -15.35 -6.70 9.33
N LEU A 102 -14.42 -6.31 8.44
CA LEU A 102 -13.74 -7.22 7.53
C LEU A 102 -12.60 -7.98 8.24
N LYS A 103 -12.19 -9.11 7.66
CA LYS A 103 -11.05 -9.86 8.17
C LYS A 103 -9.76 -9.05 8.01
N ILE A 104 -9.14 -8.71 9.14
CA ILE A 104 -8.00 -7.82 9.19
C ILE A 104 -6.70 -8.61 9.07
N GLU A 105 -5.86 -8.23 8.12
CA GLU A 105 -4.49 -8.69 8.01
C GLU A 105 -3.55 -7.58 8.47
N LEU A 106 -2.77 -7.83 9.55
CA LEU A 106 -1.87 -6.82 10.11
C LEU A 106 -0.53 -6.82 9.38
N LYS A 107 -0.12 -5.64 8.92
CA LYS A 107 1.22 -5.37 8.42
C LYS A 107 1.94 -4.43 9.38
N ASN A 108 3.01 -4.88 10.03
CA ASN A 108 3.80 -4.02 10.91
C ASN A 108 4.89 -3.28 10.12
N THR A 109 4.98 -1.98 10.36
CA THR A 109 6.08 -1.11 9.90
C THR A 109 6.75 -0.50 11.14
N VAL A 110 8.06 -0.62 11.24
CA VAL A 110 8.81 -0.03 12.33
C VAL A 110 9.33 1.34 11.90
N ASP A 111 8.99 2.38 12.65
CA ASP A 111 9.47 3.75 12.43
C ASP A 111 9.98 4.32 13.76
N SER A 112 11.28 4.54 13.86
CA SER A 112 11.96 5.10 15.05
C SER A 112 11.56 6.55 15.37
N LYS A 113 10.90 7.26 14.45
CA LYS A 113 10.36 8.61 14.69
C LYS A 113 9.20 8.60 15.68
N ILE A 114 8.52 7.47 15.82
CA ILE A 114 7.47 7.28 16.82
C ILE A 114 8.13 7.06 18.17
N LYS A 115 7.96 7.99 19.12
CA LYS A 115 8.54 7.91 20.48
C LYS A 115 7.89 6.87 21.38
N GLY A 116 6.90 6.11 20.88
CA GLY A 116 6.18 5.05 21.59
C GLY A 116 4.70 5.03 21.23
N GLY A 117 4.02 3.94 21.60
CA GLY A 117 2.66 3.67 21.16
C GLY A 117 2.59 3.10 19.75
N PHE A 118 1.48 3.33 19.04
CA PHE A 118 1.29 2.85 17.67
C PHE A 118 0.38 3.78 16.88
N ILE A 119 0.54 3.77 15.55
CA ILE A 119 -0.38 4.36 14.60
C ILE A 119 -0.98 3.21 13.80
N LEU A 120 -2.31 3.10 13.83
CA LEU A 120 -3.06 2.08 13.11
C LEU A 120 -3.77 2.73 11.93
N ARG A 121 -3.57 2.20 10.73
CA ARG A 121 -4.27 2.62 9.52
C ARG A 121 -5.02 1.44 8.92
N VAL A 122 -6.34 1.60 8.77
CA VAL A 122 -7.25 0.60 8.21
C VAL A 122 -7.97 1.24 7.02
N GLY A 123 -7.49 0.95 5.81
CA GLY A 123 -7.96 1.65 4.61
C GLY A 123 -7.70 3.16 4.71
N ASP A 124 -8.78 3.94 4.69
CA ASP A 124 -8.73 5.41 4.77
C ASP A 124 -8.80 5.95 6.21
N LEU A 125 -9.10 5.07 7.18
CA LEU A 125 -9.18 5.43 8.59
C LEU A 125 -7.82 5.30 9.26
N GLN A 126 -7.47 6.30 10.07
CA GLN A 126 -6.24 6.28 10.88
C GLN A 126 -6.58 6.51 12.35
N TYR A 127 -6.06 5.63 13.21
CA TYR A 127 -6.11 5.76 14.66
C TYR A 127 -4.69 5.98 15.19
N ASN A 128 -4.45 7.16 15.75
CA ASN A 128 -3.15 7.53 16.32
C ASN A 128 -3.17 7.36 17.84
N ALA A 129 -2.43 6.37 18.34
CA ALA A 129 -2.23 6.11 19.76
C ALA A 129 -0.75 6.32 20.16
N SER A 130 -0.04 7.20 19.44
CA SER A 130 1.34 7.54 19.78
C SER A 130 1.42 8.42 21.03
N ILE A 131 2.52 8.30 21.76
CA ILE A 131 2.80 9.15 22.92
C ILE A 131 2.90 10.62 22.49
N SER A 132 3.44 10.90 21.33
CA SER A 132 3.56 12.26 20.79
C SER A 132 2.19 12.93 20.64
N GLU A 133 1.20 12.22 20.08
CA GLU A 133 -0.17 12.73 19.94
C GLU A 133 -0.81 13.04 21.30
N ARG A 134 -0.65 12.13 22.27
CA ARG A 134 -1.18 12.37 23.63
C ARG A 134 -0.59 13.59 24.29
N ILE A 135 0.73 13.84 24.10
CA ILE A 135 1.40 15.02 24.64
C ILE A 135 0.88 16.30 23.94
N GLU A 136 0.64 16.26 22.63
CA GLU A 136 0.09 17.41 21.89
C GLU A 136 -1.35 17.74 22.31
N ILE A 137 -2.18 16.72 22.56
CA ILE A 137 -3.54 16.91 23.07
C ILE A 137 -3.47 17.57 24.45
N LEU A 138 -2.66 17.04 25.38
CA LEU A 138 -2.49 17.61 26.72
C LEU A 138 -1.96 19.06 26.69
N LYS A 139 -1.01 19.36 25.80
CA LYS A 139 -0.53 20.72 25.63
C LYS A 139 -1.65 21.67 25.17
N ARG A 140 -2.46 21.25 24.21
CA ARG A 140 -3.61 22.06 23.76
C ARG A 140 -4.62 22.31 24.88
N GLU A 141 -4.97 21.29 25.64
CA GLU A 141 -5.90 21.43 26.79
C GLU A 141 -5.38 22.39 27.85
N LEU A 142 -4.07 22.36 28.15
CA LEU A 142 -3.44 23.24 29.13
C LEU A 142 -3.29 24.69 28.62
N ILE A 143 -3.25 24.92 27.30
CA ILE A 143 -3.14 26.28 26.74
C ILE A 143 -4.54 26.92 26.57
N THR A 144 -5.59 26.11 26.50
CA THR A 144 -6.96 26.58 26.25
C THR A 144 -7.75 26.75 27.55
N SER A 145 -7.19 26.40 28.71
CA SER A 145 -7.68 26.67 30.07
C SER A 145 -7.04 27.90 30.65
#